data_807fc61ff3ac53ac9cfb98218af58adc
#
_entry.id   807fc61ff3ac53ac9cfb98218af58adc
#
_cell.length_a   1.000
_cell.length_b   1.000
_cell.length_c   1.000
_cell.angle_alpha   90.00
_cell.angle_beta   90.00
_cell.angle_gamma   90.00
#
_symmetry.space_group_name_H-M   'P 1'
#
loop_
_entity.id
_entity.type
_entity.pdbx_description
1 polymer ?
#
loop_
_entity_poly.entity_id
_entity_poly.type
_entity_poly.pdbx_seq_one_letter_code
_entity_poly.pdbx_strand_id
1 'polypeptide(L)'
;MAEQVGIRITADVPGLEEIRKQILGLGNTLSAKYMASALRSAAKKGGTLEALKAATPRGPTGNLRRSIAIKSKRYPRTGIGIAILGFRSGRKMNEPYNKEKLGYHQGLVEFGTKERFRRTDRGTRASTGKMPIGGSYGRPPIRSAWEQTREKVESLMLQEMKDAFENAVREVADKAKSAQGPF
;
A
#
# COMPACT_ATOMS: atom_id res chain seq x y z
N MET A 1 -20.73 -5.61 7.51
CA MET A 1 -19.27 -5.32 7.61
C MET A 1 -18.65 -5.75 6.30
N ALA A 2 -18.09 -4.84 5.53
CA ALA A 2 -17.41 -5.20 4.29
C ALA A 2 -16.02 -5.71 4.66
N GLU A 3 -15.78 -6.99 4.48
CA GLU A 3 -14.45 -7.60 4.58
C GLU A 3 -13.51 -6.89 3.61
N GLN A 4 -12.48 -6.24 4.14
CA GLN A 4 -11.40 -5.72 3.32
C GLN A 4 -10.57 -6.92 2.85
N VAL A 5 -10.88 -7.43 1.68
CA VAL A 5 -10.07 -8.45 1.02
C VAL A 5 -8.78 -7.77 0.56
N GLY A 6 -7.76 -7.85 1.38
CA GLY A 6 -6.40 -7.38 1.07
C GLY A 6 -5.50 -8.55 0.70
N ILE A 7 -4.69 -8.40 -0.33
CA ILE A 7 -3.59 -9.33 -0.59
C ILE A 7 -2.48 -8.98 0.39
N ARG A 8 -2.11 -9.93 1.25
CA ARG A 8 -0.94 -9.80 2.12
C ARG A 8 0.25 -10.46 1.42
N ILE A 9 1.24 -9.66 1.07
CA ILE A 9 2.50 -10.13 0.52
C ILE A 9 3.53 -10.03 1.63
N THR A 10 4.20 -11.14 1.91
CA THR A 10 5.28 -11.22 2.89
C THR A 10 6.57 -11.45 2.11
N ALA A 11 7.56 -10.59 2.29
CA ALA A 11 8.90 -10.77 1.73
C ALA A 11 9.88 -11.01 2.89
N ASP A 12 10.69 -12.03 2.76
CA ASP A 12 11.81 -12.28 3.66
C ASP A 12 13.06 -11.65 3.05
N VAL A 13 13.55 -10.59 3.68
CA VAL A 13 14.73 -9.84 3.21
C VAL A 13 15.86 -10.08 4.20
N PRO A 14 16.93 -10.78 3.81
CA PRO A 14 18.08 -11.04 4.69
C PRO A 14 18.62 -9.74 5.32
N GLY A 15 18.88 -9.77 6.64
CA GLY A 15 19.38 -8.63 7.40
C GLY A 15 18.32 -7.61 7.85
N LEU A 16 17.08 -7.73 7.41
CA LEU A 16 16.00 -6.81 7.80
C LEU A 16 15.66 -6.94 9.29
N GLU A 17 15.68 -8.15 9.84
CA GLU A 17 15.36 -8.39 11.26
C GLU A 17 16.39 -7.79 12.21
N GLU A 18 17.67 -7.77 11.84
CA GLU A 18 18.70 -7.12 12.65
C GLU A 18 18.50 -5.61 12.71
N ILE A 19 18.28 -4.97 11.56
CA ILE A 19 18.00 -3.54 11.50
C ILE A 19 16.72 -3.21 12.26
N ARG A 20 15.69 -4.04 12.14
CA ARG A 20 14.45 -3.89 12.90
C ARG A 20 14.69 -3.91 14.41
N LYS A 21 15.50 -4.86 14.92
CA LYS A 21 15.86 -4.91 16.35
C LYS A 21 16.58 -3.65 16.80
N GLN A 22 17.52 -3.14 16.00
CA GLN A 22 18.22 -1.90 16.28
C GLN A 22 17.28 -0.69 16.33
N ILE A 23 16.35 -0.57 15.36
CA ILE A 23 15.35 0.49 15.35
C ILE A 23 14.40 0.40 16.55
N LEU A 24 13.99 -0.81 16.95
CA LEU A 24 13.16 -1.01 18.14
C LEU A 24 13.86 -0.57 19.44
N GLY A 25 15.18 -0.70 19.51
CA GLY A 25 16.00 -0.20 20.62
C GLY A 25 15.93 1.33 20.82
N LEU A 26 15.53 2.09 19.80
CA LEU A 26 15.36 3.54 19.87
C LEU A 26 14.02 4.01 20.46
N GLY A 27 13.17 3.07 20.84
CA GLY A 27 11.82 3.33 21.34
C GLY A 27 10.73 3.22 20.27
N ASN A 28 9.57 2.73 20.70
CA ASN A 28 8.48 2.32 19.80
C ASN A 28 7.94 3.44 18.89
N THR A 29 7.87 4.67 19.40
CA THR A 29 7.33 5.80 18.62
C THR A 29 8.23 6.17 17.44
N LEU A 30 9.54 6.25 17.67
CA LEU A 30 10.52 6.53 16.64
C LEU A 30 10.61 5.36 15.65
N SER A 31 10.67 4.14 16.17
CA SER A 31 10.65 2.94 15.36
C SER A 31 9.47 2.93 14.38
N ALA A 32 8.24 3.11 14.86
CA ALA A 32 7.05 3.15 14.00
C ALA A 32 7.11 4.26 12.93
N LYS A 33 7.66 5.44 13.30
CA LYS A 33 7.83 6.59 12.38
C LYS A 33 8.78 6.24 11.23
N TYR A 34 9.97 5.78 11.57
CA TYR A 34 11.02 5.56 10.58
C TYR A 34 10.78 4.31 9.74
N MET A 35 10.30 3.21 10.33
CA MET A 35 9.92 2.02 9.56
C MET A 35 8.81 2.31 8.55
N ALA A 36 7.74 3.03 8.93
CA ALA A 36 6.67 3.39 8.00
C ALA A 36 7.17 4.29 6.86
N SER A 37 8.13 5.18 7.15
CA SER A 37 8.74 6.06 6.14
C SER A 37 9.62 5.28 5.17
N ALA A 38 10.50 4.41 5.68
CA ALA A 38 11.39 3.59 4.87
C ALA A 38 10.63 2.67 3.92
N LEU A 39 9.64 1.95 4.43
CA LEU A 39 8.79 1.07 3.59
C LEU A 39 8.05 1.85 2.50
N ARG A 40 7.54 3.04 2.83
CA ARG A 40 6.89 3.90 1.84
C ARG A 40 7.87 4.38 0.77
N SER A 41 9.10 4.77 1.18
CA SER A 41 10.16 5.21 0.29
C SER A 41 10.60 4.09 -0.65
N ALA A 42 10.87 2.90 -0.12
CA ALA A 42 11.25 1.73 -0.89
C ALA A 42 10.19 1.37 -1.96
N ALA A 43 8.91 1.33 -1.59
CA ALA A 43 7.83 1.07 -2.52
C ALA A 43 7.70 2.15 -3.60
N LYS A 44 7.91 3.43 -3.26
CA LYS A 44 7.87 4.54 -4.21
C LYS A 44 9.07 4.50 -5.17
N LYS A 45 10.30 4.40 -4.65
CA LYS A 45 11.54 4.35 -5.44
C LYS A 45 11.64 3.06 -6.26
N GLY A 46 11.08 1.96 -5.76
CA GLY A 46 10.98 0.69 -6.47
C GLY A 46 10.06 0.72 -7.70
N GLY A 47 9.25 1.78 -7.85
CA GLY A 47 8.37 1.95 -9.02
C GLY A 47 7.06 1.18 -8.92
N THR A 48 6.72 0.64 -7.74
CA THR A 48 5.50 -0.19 -7.57
C THR A 48 4.21 0.60 -7.82
N LEU A 49 4.23 1.91 -7.55
CA LEU A 49 3.08 2.78 -7.82
C LEU A 49 2.81 2.92 -9.32
N GLU A 50 3.87 3.11 -10.09
CA GLU A 50 3.84 3.25 -11.55
C GLU A 50 3.46 1.92 -12.21
N ALA A 51 4.05 0.82 -11.75
CA ALA A 51 3.73 -0.52 -12.21
C ALA A 51 2.26 -0.87 -11.94
N LEU A 52 1.73 -0.53 -10.75
CA LEU A 52 0.32 -0.75 -10.45
C LEU A 52 -0.60 0.11 -11.32
N LYS A 53 -0.23 1.36 -11.59
CA LYS A 53 -0.97 2.22 -12.52
C LYS A 53 -0.96 1.65 -13.95
N ALA A 54 0.18 1.15 -14.40
CA ALA A 54 0.32 0.55 -15.73
C ALA A 54 -0.51 -0.74 -15.86
N ALA A 55 -0.46 -1.61 -14.85
CA ALA A 55 -1.22 -2.87 -14.81
C ALA A 55 -2.73 -2.65 -14.62
N THR A 56 -3.17 -1.48 -14.14
CA THR A 56 -4.58 -1.22 -13.85
C THR A 56 -5.30 -0.75 -15.12
N PRO A 57 -6.43 -1.36 -15.47
CA PRO A 57 -7.24 -0.92 -16.61
C PRO A 57 -7.74 0.52 -16.41
N ARG A 58 -7.72 1.30 -17.50
CA ARG A 58 -8.10 2.70 -17.44
C ARG A 58 -9.58 2.87 -17.15
N GLY A 59 -10.41 2.01 -17.72
CA GLY A 59 -11.87 2.14 -17.67
C GLY A 59 -12.39 3.46 -18.27
N PRO A 60 -13.71 3.64 -18.43
CA PRO A 60 -14.29 4.85 -19.03
C PRO A 60 -13.98 6.12 -18.23
N THR A 61 -13.99 6.05 -16.91
CA THR A 61 -13.80 7.21 -16.02
C THR A 61 -12.37 7.40 -15.54
N GLY A 62 -11.50 6.39 -15.67
CA GLY A 62 -10.16 6.40 -15.13
C GLY A 62 -10.06 6.43 -13.59
N ASN A 63 -11.19 6.34 -12.89
CA ASN A 63 -11.26 6.50 -11.42
C ASN A 63 -10.43 5.45 -10.69
N LEU A 64 -10.40 4.21 -11.19
CA LEU A 64 -9.62 3.13 -10.59
C LEU A 64 -8.12 3.49 -10.56
N ARG A 65 -7.56 3.97 -11.67
CA ARG A 65 -6.15 4.43 -11.72
C ARG A 65 -5.89 5.63 -10.81
N ARG A 66 -6.82 6.59 -10.76
CA ARG A 66 -6.71 7.78 -9.89
C ARG A 66 -6.81 7.43 -8.41
N SER A 67 -7.45 6.32 -8.06
CA SER A 67 -7.57 5.85 -6.67
C SER A 67 -6.29 5.20 -6.13
N ILE A 68 -5.32 4.87 -6.98
CA ILE A 68 -4.07 4.22 -6.56
C ILE A 68 -3.23 5.16 -5.70
N ALA A 69 -2.80 4.65 -4.56
CA ALA A 69 -1.94 5.39 -3.65
C ALA A 69 -1.13 4.49 -2.72
N ILE A 70 -0.04 5.04 -2.18
CA ILE A 70 0.69 4.46 -1.06
C ILE A 70 0.26 5.18 0.20
N LYS A 71 -0.20 4.44 1.21
CA LYS A 71 -0.53 4.94 2.54
C LYS A 71 0.40 4.31 3.56
N SER A 72 1.02 5.12 4.41
CA SER A 72 1.75 4.63 5.58
C SER A 72 0.90 4.73 6.83
N LYS A 73 1.02 3.73 7.71
CA LYS A 73 0.38 3.71 9.02
C LYS A 73 1.43 3.39 10.09
N ARG A 74 1.33 4.04 11.22
CA ARG A 74 2.25 3.92 12.35
C ARG A 74 1.47 3.38 13.54
N TYR A 75 2.10 2.47 14.27
CA TYR A 75 1.59 1.92 15.51
C TYR A 75 2.58 2.19 16.63
N PRO A 76 2.53 3.39 17.27
CA PRO A 76 3.53 3.81 18.27
C PRO A 76 3.64 2.89 19.47
N ARG A 77 2.53 2.23 19.86
CA ARG A 77 2.54 1.31 21.01
C ARG A 77 3.36 0.04 20.76
N THR A 78 3.44 -0.42 19.53
CA THR A 78 4.13 -1.67 19.17
C THR A 78 5.41 -1.44 18.37
N GLY A 79 5.76 -0.18 18.06
CA GLY A 79 6.91 0.15 17.23
C GLY A 79 6.77 -0.25 15.75
N ILE A 80 5.57 -0.64 15.31
CA ILE A 80 5.35 -1.16 13.95
C ILE A 80 5.00 -0.03 12.98
N GLY A 81 5.72 0.04 11.87
CA GLY A 81 5.37 0.84 10.70
C GLY A 81 4.89 -0.03 9.55
N ILE A 82 3.86 0.42 8.83
CA ILE A 82 3.32 -0.30 7.67
C ILE A 82 3.19 0.66 6.48
N ALA A 83 3.53 0.19 5.28
CA ALA A 83 3.19 0.84 4.03
C ALA A 83 2.20 -0.03 3.25
N ILE A 84 1.12 0.56 2.81
CA ILE A 84 0.05 -0.11 2.07
C ILE A 84 -0.03 0.55 0.70
N LEU A 85 0.23 -0.21 -0.34
CA LEU A 85 -0.01 0.17 -1.72
C LEU A 85 -1.33 -0.45 -2.18
N GLY A 86 -2.17 0.33 -2.84
CA GLY A 86 -3.44 -0.17 -3.36
C GLY A 86 -4.38 0.93 -3.77
N PHE A 87 -5.65 0.56 -3.90
CA PHE A 87 -6.71 1.45 -4.33
C PHE A 87 -7.40 2.06 -3.11
N ARG A 88 -7.69 3.35 -3.17
CA ARG A 88 -8.45 4.04 -2.11
C ARG A 88 -9.93 3.71 -2.26
N SER A 89 -10.59 3.42 -1.14
CA SER A 89 -12.04 3.16 -1.13
C SER A 89 -12.90 4.42 -1.28
N GLY A 90 -12.29 5.61 -1.27
CA GLY A 90 -13.01 6.89 -1.39
C GLY A 90 -13.73 7.34 -0.13
N ARG A 91 -13.82 6.51 0.91
CA ARG A 91 -14.40 6.91 2.21
C ARG A 91 -13.31 7.38 3.15
N LYS A 92 -13.24 8.67 3.40
CA LYS A 92 -12.73 9.20 4.66
C LYS A 92 -13.91 9.43 5.59
N MET A 93 -13.79 9.09 6.86
CA MET A 93 -14.90 9.15 7.83
C MET A 93 -15.53 10.53 7.98
N ASN A 94 -14.89 11.63 7.56
CA ASN A 94 -15.34 13.01 7.74
C ASN A 94 -15.22 13.87 6.46
N GLU A 95 -15.05 13.30 5.29
CA GLU A 95 -15.02 14.06 4.04
C GLU A 95 -16.21 13.69 3.15
N PRO A 96 -16.78 14.65 2.40
CA PRO A 96 -17.81 14.36 1.43
C PRO A 96 -17.31 13.31 0.42
N TYR A 97 -18.21 12.42 0.06
CA TYR A 97 -17.98 11.32 -0.85
C TYR A 97 -17.43 11.80 -2.20
N ASN A 98 -16.16 11.60 -2.45
CA ASN A 98 -15.56 11.96 -3.72
C ASN A 98 -15.64 10.79 -4.71
N LYS A 99 -16.64 10.84 -5.60
CA LYS A 99 -16.89 9.82 -6.63
C LYS A 99 -15.71 9.62 -7.58
N GLU A 100 -14.87 10.63 -7.79
CA GLU A 100 -13.75 10.59 -8.75
C GLU A 100 -12.54 9.77 -8.27
N LYS A 101 -12.46 9.49 -6.97
CA LYS A 101 -11.35 8.76 -6.34
C LYS A 101 -11.74 7.38 -5.80
N LEU A 102 -12.83 6.82 -6.31
CA LEU A 102 -13.35 5.56 -5.83
C LEU A 102 -12.75 4.36 -6.55
N GLY A 103 -12.06 3.55 -5.77
CA GLY A 103 -11.53 2.26 -6.22
C GLY A 103 -12.40 1.05 -5.83
N TYR A 104 -13.73 1.22 -5.64
CA TYR A 104 -14.60 0.14 -5.16
C TYR A 104 -14.67 -1.08 -6.09
N HIS A 105 -14.32 -0.90 -7.35
CA HIS A 105 -14.23 -2.00 -8.32
C HIS A 105 -12.93 -2.82 -8.20
N GLN A 106 -12.00 -2.43 -7.33
CA GLN A 106 -10.69 -3.10 -7.21
C GLN A 106 -10.79 -4.60 -7.03
N GLY A 107 -11.69 -5.06 -6.16
CA GLY A 107 -11.89 -6.49 -5.91
C GLY A 107 -12.41 -7.23 -7.13
N LEU A 108 -13.26 -6.59 -7.93
CA LEU A 108 -13.79 -7.18 -9.14
C LEU A 108 -12.71 -7.32 -10.22
N VAL A 109 -11.78 -6.37 -10.28
CA VAL A 109 -10.69 -6.40 -11.26
C VAL A 109 -9.59 -7.38 -10.82
N GLU A 110 -9.27 -7.43 -9.52
CA GLU A 110 -8.23 -8.33 -9.00
C GLU A 110 -8.67 -9.79 -9.02
N PHE A 111 -9.91 -10.08 -8.57
CA PHE A 111 -10.39 -11.45 -8.36
C PHE A 111 -11.42 -11.92 -9.39
N GLY A 112 -11.85 -11.03 -10.29
CA GLY A 112 -12.93 -11.31 -11.20
C GLY A 112 -14.30 -11.33 -10.51
N THR A 113 -15.32 -11.79 -11.24
CA THR A 113 -16.67 -11.95 -10.70
C THR A 113 -17.28 -13.27 -11.13
N LYS A 114 -18.20 -13.79 -10.30
CA LYS A 114 -19.14 -14.80 -10.73
C LYS A 114 -20.06 -14.23 -11.81
N GLU A 115 -20.75 -15.09 -12.55
CA GLU A 115 -21.76 -14.67 -13.50
C GLU A 115 -22.79 -13.77 -12.81
N ARG A 116 -23.10 -12.65 -13.46
CA ARG A 116 -24.03 -11.65 -12.94
C ARG A 116 -25.22 -11.54 -13.87
N PHE A 117 -26.34 -11.24 -13.27
CA PHE A 117 -27.60 -11.07 -13.97
C PHE A 117 -28.17 -9.69 -13.68
N ARG A 118 -28.63 -8.98 -14.67
CA ARG A 118 -29.45 -7.79 -14.48
C ARG A 118 -30.91 -8.10 -14.80
N ARG A 119 -31.81 -7.44 -14.10
CA ARG A 119 -33.24 -7.48 -14.44
C ARG A 119 -33.44 -6.61 -15.68
N THR A 120 -34.04 -7.16 -16.69
CA THR A 120 -34.47 -6.40 -17.89
C THR A 120 -35.78 -5.67 -17.60
N ASP A 121 -36.11 -4.68 -18.42
CA ASP A 121 -37.39 -3.94 -18.31
C ASP A 121 -38.61 -4.86 -18.43
N ARG A 122 -38.46 -6.04 -19.05
CA ARG A 122 -39.48 -7.09 -19.14
C ARG A 122 -39.48 -8.04 -17.92
N GLY A 123 -38.76 -7.74 -16.87
CA GLY A 123 -38.70 -8.55 -15.64
C GLY A 123 -37.90 -9.84 -15.75
N THR A 124 -37.35 -10.19 -16.90
CA THR A 124 -36.49 -11.36 -17.09
C THR A 124 -35.08 -11.10 -16.62
N ARG A 125 -34.37 -12.16 -16.17
CA ARG A 125 -32.96 -12.06 -15.84
C ARG A 125 -32.11 -12.27 -17.08
N ALA A 126 -31.33 -11.26 -17.47
CA ALA A 126 -30.33 -11.38 -18.52
C ALA A 126 -28.96 -11.48 -17.93
N SER A 127 -28.15 -12.46 -18.37
CA SER A 127 -26.75 -12.57 -17.98
C SER A 127 -25.96 -11.35 -18.47
N THR A 128 -25.16 -10.77 -17.59
CA THR A 128 -24.19 -9.73 -17.94
C THR A 128 -22.77 -10.29 -18.07
N GLY A 129 -22.67 -11.63 -18.04
CA GLY A 129 -21.41 -12.36 -18.12
C GLY A 129 -20.59 -12.36 -16.84
N LYS A 130 -19.44 -13.01 -16.90
CA LYS A 130 -18.41 -13.01 -15.86
C LYS A 130 -17.35 -11.97 -16.22
N MET A 131 -16.84 -11.28 -15.20
CA MET A 131 -15.60 -10.51 -15.39
C MET A 131 -14.43 -11.43 -15.05
N PRO A 132 -13.50 -11.68 -15.98
CA PRO A 132 -12.31 -12.49 -15.69
C PRO A 132 -11.42 -11.81 -14.67
N ILE A 133 -10.54 -12.60 -14.02
CA ILE A 133 -9.49 -12.08 -13.15
C ILE A 133 -8.61 -11.09 -13.95
N GLY A 134 -8.31 -9.94 -13.37
CA GLY A 134 -7.59 -8.89 -14.09
C GLY A 134 -8.44 -8.09 -15.08
N GLY A 135 -9.78 -8.25 -15.06
CA GLY A 135 -10.68 -7.59 -16.00
C GLY A 135 -10.43 -8.06 -17.44
N SER A 136 -10.56 -7.16 -18.41
CA SER A 136 -10.30 -7.45 -19.84
C SER A 136 -8.82 -7.75 -20.15
N TYR A 137 -7.90 -7.55 -19.20
CA TYR A 137 -6.46 -7.74 -19.38
C TYR A 137 -5.96 -9.10 -18.88
N GLY A 138 -6.81 -9.92 -18.24
CA GLY A 138 -6.50 -11.29 -17.83
C GLY A 138 -5.44 -11.44 -16.74
N ARG A 139 -4.95 -10.34 -16.14
CA ARG A 139 -3.94 -10.36 -15.08
C ARG A 139 -4.34 -9.48 -13.89
N PRO A 140 -4.23 -9.99 -12.65
CA PRO A 140 -4.54 -9.21 -11.45
C PRO A 140 -3.52 -8.07 -11.29
N PRO A 141 -3.95 -6.79 -11.27
CA PRO A 141 -3.05 -5.65 -11.34
C PRO A 141 -2.11 -5.52 -10.14
N ILE A 142 -2.57 -5.81 -8.91
CA ILE A 142 -1.74 -5.71 -7.71
C ILE A 142 -0.64 -6.78 -7.75
N ARG A 143 -1.02 -8.03 -8.07
CA ARG A 143 -0.08 -9.13 -8.19
C ARG A 143 0.95 -8.86 -9.31
N SER A 144 0.50 -8.45 -10.49
CA SER A 144 1.40 -8.14 -11.61
C SER A 144 2.38 -7.02 -11.29
N ALA A 145 1.92 -5.95 -10.63
CA ALA A 145 2.78 -4.86 -10.23
C ALA A 145 3.83 -5.30 -9.21
N TRP A 146 3.45 -6.15 -8.25
CA TRP A 146 4.37 -6.69 -7.27
C TRP A 146 5.42 -7.60 -7.92
N GLU A 147 5.01 -8.55 -8.75
CA GLU A 147 5.92 -9.46 -9.45
C GLU A 147 6.96 -8.71 -10.29
N GLN A 148 6.58 -7.61 -10.93
CA GLN A 148 7.49 -6.77 -11.72
C GLN A 148 8.50 -5.96 -10.91
N THR A 149 8.16 -5.62 -9.67
CA THR A 149 8.94 -4.64 -8.88
C THR A 149 9.53 -5.23 -7.61
N ARG A 150 9.22 -6.49 -7.29
CA ARG A 150 9.58 -7.15 -6.05
C ARG A 150 11.07 -7.06 -5.74
N GLU A 151 11.92 -7.55 -6.62
CA GLU A 151 13.38 -7.59 -6.42
C GLU A 151 13.96 -6.20 -6.15
N LYS A 152 13.52 -5.20 -6.92
CA LYS A 152 13.95 -3.83 -6.75
C LYS A 152 13.45 -3.23 -5.43
N VAL A 153 12.21 -3.53 -5.02
CA VAL A 153 11.67 -3.06 -3.74
C VAL A 153 12.40 -3.71 -2.58
N GLU A 154 12.67 -5.01 -2.64
CA GLU A 154 13.38 -5.76 -1.60
C GLU A 154 14.81 -5.22 -1.40
N SER A 155 15.54 -4.97 -2.50
CA SER A 155 16.90 -4.38 -2.42
C SER A 155 16.89 -2.96 -1.82
N LEU A 156 15.93 -2.13 -2.26
CA LEU A 156 15.78 -0.77 -1.73
C LEU A 156 15.28 -0.75 -0.28
N MET A 157 14.49 -1.75 0.14
CA MET A 157 13.95 -1.80 1.50
C MET A 157 15.09 -1.86 2.54
N LEU A 158 16.09 -2.69 2.30
CA LEU A 158 17.25 -2.79 3.20
C LEU A 158 18.01 -1.44 3.30
N GLN A 159 18.23 -0.79 2.16
CA GLN A 159 18.90 0.51 2.13
C GLN A 159 18.10 1.60 2.86
N GLU A 160 16.82 1.74 2.53
CA GLU A 160 15.93 2.73 3.15
C GLU A 160 15.76 2.50 4.66
N MET A 161 15.83 1.26 5.11
CA MET A 161 15.79 0.93 6.55
C MET A 161 17.09 1.31 7.25
N LYS A 162 18.25 1.13 6.62
CA LYS A 162 19.54 1.61 7.15
C LYS A 162 19.55 3.13 7.28
N ASP A 163 19.17 3.84 6.22
CA ASP A 163 19.07 5.30 6.21
C ASP A 163 18.06 5.80 7.27
N ALA A 164 16.97 5.08 7.46
CA ALA A 164 15.99 5.38 8.48
C ALA A 164 16.54 5.20 9.90
N PHE A 165 17.34 4.16 10.12
CA PHE A 165 18.00 3.94 11.40
C PHE A 165 19.00 5.07 11.72
N GLU A 166 19.85 5.44 10.78
CA GLU A 166 20.79 6.54 10.95
C GLU A 166 20.10 7.87 11.28
N ASN A 167 18.99 8.18 10.56
CA ASN A 167 18.20 9.36 10.84
C ASN A 167 17.53 9.31 12.22
N ALA A 168 17.09 8.13 12.66
CA ALA A 168 16.52 7.96 14.00
C ALA A 168 17.57 8.18 15.10
N VAL A 169 18.78 7.66 14.91
CA VAL A 169 19.90 7.86 15.84
C VAL A 169 20.27 9.35 15.94
N ARG A 170 20.34 10.04 14.80
CA ARG A 170 20.60 11.51 14.78
C ARG A 170 19.50 12.27 15.53
N GLU A 171 18.21 11.94 15.30
CA GLU A 171 17.10 12.61 16.01
C GLU A 171 17.20 12.41 17.54
N VAL A 172 17.62 11.23 18.00
CA VAL A 172 17.85 10.97 19.45
C VAL A 172 19.02 11.78 19.98
N ALA A 173 20.12 11.80 19.25
CA ALA A 173 21.31 12.57 19.63
C ALA A 173 21.06 14.09 19.73
N ASP A 174 20.30 14.63 18.77
CA ASP A 174 19.95 16.06 18.74
C ASP A 174 18.99 16.42 19.89
N LYS A 175 18.05 15.54 20.22
CA LYS A 175 17.19 15.72 21.40
C LYS A 175 17.97 15.67 22.71
N ALA A 176 18.95 14.78 22.82
CA ALA A 176 19.81 14.71 24.01
C ALA A 176 20.64 15.99 24.18
N LYS A 177 21.20 16.53 23.09
CA LYS A 177 21.94 17.81 23.12
C LYS A 177 21.07 18.99 23.53
N SER A 178 19.85 19.08 22.99
CA SER A 178 18.90 20.16 23.31
C SER A 178 18.36 20.08 24.73
N ALA A 179 18.35 18.89 25.34
CA ALA A 179 17.95 18.69 26.74
C ALA A 179 19.04 19.09 27.76
N GLN A 180 20.32 19.15 27.34
CA GLN A 180 21.44 19.50 28.23
C GLN A 180 21.63 21.03 28.42
N GLY A 181 20.88 21.88 27.69
CA GLY A 181 20.91 23.34 27.85
C GLY A 181 22.27 23.97 27.52
N PRO A 182 22.36 25.29 27.26
CA PRO A 182 23.65 25.98 27.30
C PRO A 182 24.09 26.12 28.75
N PHE A 183 25.29 25.62 29.07
CA PHE A 183 25.97 25.94 30.31
C PHE A 183 26.33 27.41 30.34
#